data_fbcd46cdea99021b323481d566de25b7
#
_entry.id   fbcd46cdea99021b323481d566de25b7
#
_cell.length_a   1.000
_cell.length_b   1.000
_cell.length_c   1.000
_cell.angle_alpha   90.00
_cell.angle_beta   90.00
_cell.angle_gamma   90.00
#
_symmetry.space_group_name_H-M   'P 1'
#
loop_
_entity.id
_entity.type
_entity.pdbx_description
1 polymer ?
#
loop_
_entity_poly.entity_id
_entity_poly.type
_entity_poly.pdbx_seq_one_letter_code
_entity_poly.pdbx_strand_id
1 'polypeptide(L)'
;MRQQSTLREDLLAHGFTDLVSGIDLFTGNLEVTVQVPSGQRAPRGLVPDSVLASNVSLLVESQSIGRDEHTYVGDSLVDDDGVFRCTTGFVVTDGSEDGVLTTGHSPNELNYQENSGNTYDALFKAQYKGYYGDYQWHTTSHTGFNKYYFNDTVRRSVSAIGGAPAVDDYRCFHGEASGGNSCDYVCMTMVNVVRDGVSYERLVAMDSDNTIGGGSGGPWFSGSTAWGIHKGDETMGGTVRNIWSQARFVNAALGVTIRTS
;
A
#
# COMPACT_ATOMS: atom_id res chain seq x y z
N MET A 1 -6.41 2.86 -19.21
CA MET A 1 -6.55 1.48 -18.69
C MET A 1 -6.17 0.40 -19.72
N ARG A 2 -6.74 0.30 -20.93
CA ARG A 2 -6.32 -0.75 -21.90
C ARG A 2 -4.85 -0.65 -22.29
N GLN A 3 -4.30 0.53 -22.53
CA GLN A 3 -2.89 0.73 -22.91
C GLN A 3 -1.94 0.31 -21.77
N GLN A 4 -2.30 0.61 -20.52
CA GLN A 4 -1.51 0.25 -19.34
C GLN A 4 -1.44 -1.27 -19.13
N SER A 5 -2.55 -2.00 -19.33
CA SER A 5 -2.55 -3.47 -19.21
C SER A 5 -1.76 -4.14 -20.34
N THR A 6 -1.89 -3.66 -21.58
CA THR A 6 -1.13 -4.19 -22.71
C THR A 6 0.37 -3.99 -22.53
N LEU A 7 0.77 -2.78 -22.12
CA LEU A 7 2.17 -2.47 -21.85
C LEU A 7 2.75 -3.34 -20.73
N ARG A 8 1.99 -3.54 -19.66
CA ARG A 8 2.39 -4.43 -18.56
C ARG A 8 2.61 -5.87 -19.04
N GLU A 9 1.67 -6.40 -19.80
CA GLU A 9 1.76 -7.77 -20.36
C GLU A 9 2.98 -7.91 -21.26
N ASP A 10 3.25 -6.90 -22.09
CA ASP A 10 4.42 -6.88 -22.97
C ASP A 10 5.74 -6.85 -22.17
N LEU A 11 5.84 -6.04 -21.12
CA LEU A 11 7.03 -5.96 -20.27
C LEU A 11 7.26 -7.24 -19.48
N LEU A 12 6.21 -7.84 -18.92
CA LEU A 12 6.30 -9.13 -18.24
C LEU A 12 6.75 -10.24 -19.22
N ALA A 13 6.24 -10.24 -20.46
CA ALA A 13 6.64 -11.21 -21.49
C ALA A 13 8.13 -11.05 -21.89
N HIS A 14 8.70 -9.85 -21.70
CA HIS A 14 10.13 -9.60 -21.91
C HIS A 14 11.00 -9.85 -20.68
N GLY A 15 10.42 -10.41 -19.61
CA GLY A 15 11.17 -10.87 -18.43
C GLY A 15 11.39 -9.83 -17.35
N PHE A 16 10.71 -8.68 -17.41
CA PHE A 16 10.70 -7.75 -16.28
C PHE A 16 9.75 -8.28 -15.21
N THR A 17 10.24 -8.47 -14.00
CA THR A 17 9.47 -8.99 -12.87
C THR A 17 8.98 -7.89 -11.95
N ASP A 18 9.66 -6.74 -11.96
CA ASP A 18 9.37 -5.60 -11.10
C ASP A 18 9.17 -4.35 -11.97
N LEU A 19 7.96 -3.79 -11.90
CA LEU A 19 7.61 -2.57 -12.63
C LEU A 19 6.59 -1.74 -11.87
N VAL A 20 6.66 -0.43 -12.05
CA VAL A 20 5.69 0.53 -11.53
C VAL A 20 5.15 1.33 -12.71
N SER A 21 3.84 1.56 -12.76
CA SER A 21 3.24 2.43 -13.76
C SER A 21 2.11 3.28 -13.19
N GLY A 22 2.05 4.53 -13.60
CA GLY A 22 1.03 5.47 -13.19
C GLY A 22 0.77 6.52 -14.29
N ILE A 23 -0.40 7.14 -14.28
CA ILE A 23 -0.69 8.26 -15.18
C ILE A 23 -0.39 9.54 -14.41
N ASP A 24 0.57 10.31 -14.91
CA ASP A 24 0.77 11.68 -14.49
C ASP A 24 -0.39 12.51 -15.04
N LEU A 25 -1.29 12.95 -14.17
CA LEU A 25 -2.49 13.69 -14.56
C LEU A 25 -2.20 15.14 -14.94
N PHE A 26 -1.04 15.70 -14.60
CA PHE A 26 -0.64 17.04 -15.06
C PHE A 26 -0.20 17.04 -16.51
N THR A 27 0.55 16.01 -16.91
CA THR A 27 1.06 15.89 -18.28
C THR A 27 0.19 15.00 -19.15
N GLY A 28 -0.67 14.17 -18.56
CA GLY A 28 -1.44 13.13 -19.25
C GLY A 28 -0.60 11.95 -19.74
N ASN A 29 0.67 11.91 -19.36
CA ASN A 29 1.60 10.85 -19.76
C ASN A 29 1.45 9.61 -18.87
N LEU A 30 1.61 8.43 -19.47
CA LEU A 30 1.81 7.20 -18.73
C LEU A 30 3.31 7.10 -18.38
N GLU A 31 3.63 7.17 -17.09
CA GLU A 31 4.97 6.91 -16.61
C GLU A 31 5.13 5.42 -16.27
N VAL A 32 6.22 4.83 -16.70
CA VAL A 32 6.57 3.44 -16.40
C VAL A 32 8.02 3.36 -15.97
N THR A 33 8.23 2.87 -14.77
CA THR A 33 9.55 2.53 -14.22
C THR A 33 9.69 1.01 -14.21
N VAL A 34 10.75 0.49 -14.78
CA VAL A 34 11.10 -0.92 -14.72
C VAL A 34 12.44 -1.09 -14.02
N GLN A 35 12.55 -2.13 -13.22
CA GLN A 35 13.81 -2.46 -12.56
C GLN A 35 14.52 -3.61 -13.24
N VAL A 36 15.83 -3.47 -13.32
CA VAL A 36 16.73 -4.55 -13.74
C VAL A 36 17.60 -4.97 -12.55
N PRO A 37 17.87 -6.28 -12.39
CA PRO A 37 18.75 -6.74 -11.33
C PRO A 37 20.10 -6.02 -11.35
N SER A 38 20.64 -5.74 -10.17
CA SER A 38 21.92 -5.05 -10.02
C SER A 38 23.02 -5.73 -10.87
N GLY A 39 23.70 -4.95 -11.70
CA GLY A 39 24.74 -5.45 -12.61
C GLY A 39 24.25 -5.93 -13.99
N GLN A 40 22.95 -5.97 -14.23
CA GLN A 40 22.42 -6.22 -15.58
C GLN A 40 22.15 -4.90 -16.31
N ARG A 41 22.43 -4.86 -17.60
CA ARG A 41 22.01 -3.75 -18.46
C ARG A 41 20.61 -4.03 -18.98
N ALA A 42 19.77 -3.00 -19.01
CA ALA A 42 18.51 -3.07 -19.73
C ALA A 42 18.78 -3.59 -21.16
N PRO A 43 18.06 -4.62 -21.60
CA PRO A 43 18.23 -5.12 -22.96
C PRO A 43 17.98 -4.00 -23.98
N ARG A 44 18.85 -3.84 -24.95
CA ARG A 44 18.64 -2.87 -26.02
C ARG A 44 17.48 -3.31 -26.90
N GLY A 45 16.54 -2.39 -27.18
CA GLY A 45 15.39 -2.66 -28.03
C GLY A 45 14.12 -3.09 -27.29
N LEU A 46 14.08 -2.88 -25.98
CA LEU A 46 12.98 -3.31 -25.10
C LEU A 46 11.83 -2.34 -24.96
N VAL A 47 11.81 -1.25 -25.70
CA VAL A 47 10.62 -0.41 -25.74
C VAL A 47 9.71 -1.01 -26.81
N PRO A 48 8.61 -1.70 -26.44
CA PRO A 48 7.67 -2.21 -27.41
C PRO A 48 7.21 -1.07 -28.33
N ASP A 49 6.95 -1.38 -29.60
CA ASP A 49 6.43 -0.37 -30.57
C ASP A 49 5.15 0.31 -30.04
N SER A 50 4.39 -0.38 -29.17
CA SER A 50 3.23 0.16 -28.47
C SER A 50 3.57 1.32 -27.52
N VAL A 51 4.79 1.36 -26.96
CA VAL A 51 5.27 2.44 -26.08
C VAL A 51 5.74 3.63 -26.89
N LEU A 52 6.38 3.38 -28.06
CA LEU A 52 6.90 4.42 -28.93
C LEU A 52 5.79 5.26 -29.63
N ALA A 53 4.58 4.69 -29.72
CA ALA A 53 3.44 5.32 -30.41
C ALA A 53 2.53 6.18 -29.49
N SER A 54 2.83 6.30 -28.21
CA SER A 54 1.98 6.98 -27.22
C SER A 54 2.80 7.88 -26.31
N ASN A 55 2.13 8.78 -25.59
CA ASN A 55 2.72 9.62 -24.55
C ASN A 55 3.13 8.77 -23.33
N VAL A 56 4.13 7.91 -23.51
CA VAL A 56 4.66 7.02 -22.47
C VAL A 56 6.10 7.40 -22.20
N SER A 57 6.41 7.70 -20.95
CA SER A 57 7.78 7.85 -20.45
C SER A 57 8.20 6.54 -19.80
N LEU A 58 9.22 5.89 -20.35
CA LEU A 58 9.81 4.69 -19.77
C LEU A 58 11.12 5.06 -19.07
N LEU A 59 11.17 4.89 -17.76
CA LEU A 59 12.38 5.01 -16.96
C LEU A 59 12.86 3.62 -16.55
N VAL A 60 14.12 3.34 -16.84
CA VAL A 60 14.77 2.08 -16.45
C VAL A 60 15.77 2.38 -15.34
N GLU A 61 15.49 1.85 -14.16
CA GLU A 61 16.33 2.06 -12.97
C GLU A 61 17.04 0.76 -12.55
N SER A 62 18.29 0.90 -12.10
CA SER A 62 19.13 -0.22 -11.65
C SER A 62 19.21 -0.33 -10.13
N GLN A 63 18.28 0.27 -9.41
CA GLN A 63 18.23 0.23 -7.95
C GLN A 63 17.24 -0.83 -7.45
N SER A 64 17.56 -1.45 -6.32
CA SER A 64 16.61 -2.28 -5.60
C SER A 64 15.48 -1.40 -5.09
N ILE A 65 14.24 -1.74 -5.41
CA ILE A 65 13.07 -1.12 -4.80
C ILE A 65 13.12 -1.46 -3.31
N GLY A 66 13.18 -0.43 -2.45
CA GLY A 66 13.21 -0.61 -1.01
C GLY A 66 11.97 -1.39 -0.55
N ARG A 67 12.18 -2.45 0.22
CA ARG A 67 11.12 -3.02 1.04
C ARG A 67 11.16 -2.27 2.36
N ASP A 68 10.03 -1.72 2.76
CA ASP A 68 9.85 -1.25 4.11
C ASP A 68 9.92 -2.46 5.05
N GLU A 69 11.13 -2.81 5.50
CA GLU A 69 11.36 -3.78 6.54
C GLU A 69 12.22 -3.11 7.60
N HIS A 70 11.62 -2.69 8.72
CA HIS A 70 12.24 -2.72 10.06
C HIS A 70 11.46 -1.95 11.13
N THR A 71 11.20 -2.66 12.22
CA THR A 71 11.04 -2.44 13.67
C THR A 71 10.69 -1.06 14.24
N TYR A 72 9.49 -0.93 14.91
CA TYR A 72 9.28 -0.31 16.24
C TYR A 72 7.81 -0.36 16.71
N VAL A 73 7.57 -0.17 18.02
CA VAL A 73 6.41 -0.53 18.85
C VAL A 73 5.28 0.51 18.86
N GLY A 74 4.03 0.04 18.93
CA GLY A 74 2.77 0.76 19.10
C GLY A 74 1.65 -0.14 18.66
N ASP A 75 0.54 0.15 18.12
CA ASP A 75 -0.42 -0.86 17.64
C ASP A 75 0.18 -1.65 16.47
N SER A 76 1.11 -2.50 16.86
CA SER A 76 1.98 -3.26 16.00
C SER A 76 1.39 -4.62 15.68
N LEU A 77 1.71 -5.14 14.52
CA LEU A 77 1.66 -6.57 14.27
C LEU A 77 3.07 -7.13 14.39
N VAL A 78 3.25 -8.02 15.36
CA VAL A 78 4.52 -8.64 15.70
C VAL A 78 4.48 -10.15 15.41
N ASP A 79 5.62 -10.78 15.19
CA ASP A 79 5.69 -12.23 15.13
C ASP A 79 5.74 -12.87 16.53
N ASP A 80 5.85 -14.20 16.60
CA ASP A 80 5.90 -14.95 17.86
C ASP A 80 7.12 -14.62 18.72
N ASP A 81 8.20 -14.11 18.11
CA ASP A 81 9.40 -13.64 18.83
C ASP A 81 9.25 -12.18 19.30
N GLY A 82 8.09 -11.54 19.06
CA GLY A 82 7.82 -10.16 19.41
C GLY A 82 8.50 -9.15 18.48
N VAL A 83 8.98 -9.58 17.32
CA VAL A 83 9.60 -8.69 16.34
C VAL A 83 8.51 -7.99 15.52
N PHE A 84 8.55 -6.67 15.50
CA PHE A 84 7.64 -5.86 14.70
C PHE A 84 7.70 -6.20 13.21
N ARG A 85 6.55 -6.38 12.58
CA ARG A 85 6.46 -6.74 11.16
C ARG A 85 5.70 -5.73 10.32
N CYS A 86 4.60 -5.20 10.84
CA CYS A 86 3.78 -4.22 10.13
C CYS A 86 2.86 -3.48 11.09
N THR A 87 2.26 -2.42 10.61
CA THR A 87 1.28 -1.60 11.34
C THR A 87 -0.13 -2.12 11.10
N THR A 88 -0.99 -2.05 12.11
CA THR A 88 -2.43 -2.26 11.94
C THR A 88 -3.07 -1.10 11.20
N GLY A 89 -3.97 -1.42 10.29
CA GLY A 89 -4.81 -0.45 9.60
C GLY A 89 -6.14 -0.22 10.31
N PHE A 90 -7.25 -0.27 9.55
CA PHE A 90 -8.58 -0.06 10.10
C PHE A 90 -9.16 -1.35 10.69
N VAL A 91 -10.06 -1.19 11.67
CA VAL A 91 -10.89 -2.29 12.14
C VAL A 91 -11.88 -2.68 11.05
N VAL A 92 -12.01 -3.99 10.82
CA VAL A 92 -12.90 -4.59 9.83
C VAL A 92 -13.81 -5.63 10.48
N THR A 93 -14.91 -5.94 9.80
CA THR A 93 -15.84 -7.01 10.21
C THR A 93 -16.35 -7.76 8.99
N ASP A 94 -16.56 -9.08 9.13
CA ASP A 94 -17.31 -9.91 8.17
C ASP A 94 -18.80 -10.03 8.54
N GLY A 95 -19.23 -9.35 9.61
CA GLY A 95 -20.58 -9.41 10.18
C GLY A 95 -20.71 -10.37 11.36
N SER A 96 -19.77 -11.27 11.55
CA SER A 96 -19.72 -12.21 12.69
C SER A 96 -18.54 -11.95 13.62
N GLU A 97 -17.42 -11.58 13.07
CA GLU A 97 -16.17 -11.33 13.79
C GLU A 97 -15.60 -9.96 13.42
N ASP A 98 -14.90 -9.37 14.37
CA ASP A 98 -14.10 -8.16 14.15
C ASP A 98 -12.62 -8.52 14.05
N GLY A 99 -11.89 -7.68 13.35
CA GLY A 99 -10.45 -7.85 13.21
C GLY A 99 -9.75 -6.58 12.75
N VAL A 100 -8.49 -6.70 12.43
CA VAL A 100 -7.64 -5.61 11.96
C VAL A 100 -7.19 -5.86 10.53
N LEU A 101 -7.16 -4.79 9.75
CA LEU A 101 -6.66 -4.78 8.39
C LEU A 101 -5.16 -4.46 8.41
N THR A 102 -4.41 -5.07 7.50
CA THR A 102 -3.02 -4.73 7.19
C THR A 102 -2.73 -5.00 5.71
N THR A 103 -1.49 -4.92 5.29
CA THR A 103 -1.11 -5.22 3.90
C THR A 103 -1.07 -6.71 3.61
N GLY A 104 -1.41 -7.08 2.39
CA GLY A 104 -1.38 -8.46 1.93
C GLY A 104 0.03 -9.05 1.80
N HIS A 105 1.08 -8.25 1.76
CA HIS A 105 2.45 -8.75 1.74
C HIS A 105 3.02 -9.02 3.15
N SER A 106 2.29 -8.67 4.22
CA SER A 106 2.67 -8.99 5.59
C SER A 106 2.67 -10.51 5.83
N PRO A 107 3.44 -11.03 6.80
CA PRO A 107 3.35 -12.42 7.22
C PRO A 107 1.93 -12.82 7.64
N ASN A 108 1.61 -14.13 7.54
CA ASN A 108 0.32 -14.63 7.98
C ASN A 108 0.28 -14.95 9.48
N GLU A 109 1.43 -15.21 10.08
CA GLU A 109 1.59 -15.53 11.50
C GLU A 109 2.01 -14.25 12.22
N LEU A 110 1.03 -13.60 12.85
CA LEU A 110 1.18 -12.31 13.51
C LEU A 110 0.40 -12.28 14.82
N ASN A 111 0.88 -11.47 15.72
CA ASN A 111 0.23 -11.10 16.97
C ASN A 111 -0.02 -9.60 16.98
N TYR A 112 -1.14 -9.18 17.54
CA TYR A 112 -1.46 -7.78 17.75
C TYR A 112 -0.82 -7.31 19.06
N GLN A 113 -0.06 -6.23 19.03
CA GLN A 113 0.56 -5.63 20.20
C GLN A 113 0.07 -4.20 20.40
N GLU A 114 -0.49 -3.95 21.57
CA GLU A 114 -0.90 -2.60 21.98
C GLU A 114 0.29 -1.73 22.40
N ASN A 115 0.10 -0.40 22.36
CA ASN A 115 1.04 0.57 22.94
C ASN A 115 1.39 0.32 24.41
N SER A 116 0.52 -0.36 25.15
CA SER A 116 0.77 -0.80 26.55
C SER A 116 1.78 -1.93 26.65
N GLY A 117 2.16 -2.57 25.51
CA GLY A 117 3.01 -3.74 25.46
C GLY A 117 2.27 -5.07 25.59
N ASN A 118 0.94 -5.05 25.79
CA ASN A 118 0.16 -6.29 25.81
C ASN A 118 0.08 -6.89 24.40
N THR A 119 0.27 -8.19 24.29
CA THR A 119 0.24 -8.92 23.01
C THR A 119 -0.92 -9.91 22.99
N TYR A 120 -1.60 -10.02 21.86
CA TYR A 120 -2.77 -10.87 21.65
C TYR A 120 -2.68 -11.56 20.30
N ASP A 121 -3.21 -12.77 20.20
CA ASP A 121 -3.23 -13.51 18.94
C ASP A 121 -3.98 -12.70 17.86
N ALA A 122 -3.36 -12.58 16.70
CA ALA A 122 -3.97 -12.04 15.49
C ALA A 122 -4.15 -13.16 14.46
N LEU A 123 -5.30 -13.84 14.51
CA LEU A 123 -5.54 -15.03 13.69
C LEU A 123 -5.78 -14.64 12.25
N PHE A 124 -4.92 -15.11 11.35
CA PHE A 124 -5.06 -14.91 9.91
C PHE A 124 -6.41 -15.40 9.38
N LYS A 125 -7.08 -14.60 8.58
CA LYS A 125 -8.36 -14.94 7.94
C LYS A 125 -8.28 -14.98 6.43
N ALA A 126 -7.83 -13.89 5.81
CA ALA A 126 -7.74 -13.80 4.37
C ALA A 126 -6.71 -12.77 3.91
N GLN A 127 -6.18 -13.00 2.72
CA GLN A 127 -5.22 -12.15 2.05
C GLN A 127 -5.66 -11.92 0.60
N TYR A 128 -5.42 -10.73 0.11
CA TYR A 128 -5.63 -10.38 -1.29
C TYR A 128 -4.44 -9.56 -1.83
N LYS A 129 -3.88 -10.01 -2.94
CA LYS A 129 -2.82 -9.34 -3.69
C LYS A 129 -3.24 -9.28 -5.15
N GLY A 130 -3.50 -8.08 -5.70
CA GLY A 130 -3.93 -8.03 -7.09
C GLY A 130 -4.66 -6.77 -7.53
N TYR A 131 -5.67 -6.93 -8.37
CA TYR A 131 -6.41 -5.88 -9.05
C TYR A 131 -7.01 -4.81 -8.14
N TYR A 132 -7.40 -5.15 -6.91
CA TYR A 132 -7.97 -4.21 -5.95
C TYR A 132 -6.93 -3.59 -5.02
N GLY A 133 -5.69 -4.10 -4.99
CA GLY A 133 -4.61 -3.63 -4.11
C GLY A 133 -3.96 -4.76 -3.32
N ASP A 134 -3.51 -4.44 -2.12
CA ASP A 134 -2.69 -5.26 -1.24
C ASP A 134 -3.28 -5.25 0.17
N TYR A 135 -4.02 -6.31 0.54
CA TYR A 135 -4.77 -6.36 1.80
C TYR A 135 -4.65 -7.72 2.47
N GLN A 136 -4.70 -7.68 3.79
CA GLN A 136 -4.79 -8.85 4.64
C GLN A 136 -5.58 -8.48 5.89
N TRP A 137 -6.33 -9.43 6.47
CA TRP A 137 -6.97 -9.18 7.73
C TRP A 137 -6.87 -10.36 8.68
N HIS A 138 -6.84 -10.02 9.96
CA HIS A 138 -6.71 -10.93 11.08
C HIS A 138 -7.80 -10.64 12.10
N THR A 139 -8.38 -11.68 12.71
CA THR A 139 -9.23 -11.47 13.89
C THR A 139 -8.35 -11.34 15.11
N THR A 140 -8.85 -10.57 16.09
CA THR A 140 -8.26 -10.47 17.41
C THR A 140 -9.28 -10.88 18.45
N SER A 141 -8.82 -11.36 19.63
CA SER A 141 -9.70 -11.69 20.75
C SER A 141 -10.35 -10.45 21.40
N HIS A 142 -9.94 -9.26 20.96
CA HIS A 142 -10.48 -7.99 21.43
C HIS A 142 -11.63 -7.49 20.60
N THR A 143 -12.60 -6.84 21.27
CA THR A 143 -13.66 -6.10 20.58
C THR A 143 -13.02 -4.96 19.79
N GLY A 144 -13.14 -5.01 18.47
CA GLY A 144 -12.61 -3.99 17.57
C GLY A 144 -13.39 -2.68 17.76
N PHE A 145 -12.69 -1.62 18.13
CA PHE A 145 -13.25 -0.28 18.08
C PHE A 145 -13.06 0.29 16.68
N ASN A 146 -14.05 0.99 16.15
CA ASN A 146 -13.96 1.71 14.88
C ASN A 146 -13.05 2.95 14.98
N LYS A 147 -11.88 2.79 15.59
CA LYS A 147 -10.91 3.86 15.85
C LYS A 147 -9.57 3.51 15.22
N TYR A 148 -8.92 4.53 14.72
CA TYR A 148 -7.53 4.45 14.27
C TYR A 148 -6.69 5.45 15.07
N TYR A 149 -5.39 5.20 15.17
CA TYR A 149 -4.48 6.18 15.74
C TYR A 149 -4.31 7.35 14.79
N PHE A 150 -4.63 8.54 15.30
CA PHE A 150 -4.31 9.78 14.63
C PHE A 150 -2.85 10.19 14.91
N ASN A 151 -2.36 9.87 16.08
CA ASN A 151 -0.96 9.91 16.52
C ASN A 151 -0.83 8.96 17.71
N ASP A 152 0.37 8.81 18.27
CA ASP A 152 0.68 7.85 19.35
C ASP A 152 -0.21 7.95 20.59
N THR A 153 -0.91 9.06 20.77
CA THR A 153 -1.75 9.33 21.95
C THR A 153 -3.22 9.59 21.64
N VAL A 154 -3.55 9.93 20.42
CA VAL A 154 -4.91 10.34 20.02
C VAL A 154 -5.50 9.34 19.03
N ARG A 155 -6.63 8.76 19.42
CA ARG A 155 -7.45 7.91 18.54
C ARG A 155 -8.62 8.69 17.98
N ARG A 156 -8.97 8.46 16.72
CA ARG A 156 -10.15 9.02 16.05
C ARG A 156 -11.07 7.92 15.54
N SER A 157 -12.38 8.16 15.62
CA SER A 157 -13.35 7.25 15.03
C SER A 157 -13.37 7.38 13.51
N VAL A 158 -13.53 6.25 12.84
CA VAL A 158 -13.85 6.20 11.42
C VAL A 158 -15.36 6.38 11.28
N SER A 159 -15.79 7.39 10.54
CA SER A 159 -17.22 7.66 10.29
C SER A 159 -17.60 7.49 8.82
N ALA A 160 -16.62 7.40 7.92
CA ALA A 160 -16.84 7.22 6.49
C ALA A 160 -15.67 6.47 5.81
N ILE A 161 -15.97 5.87 4.68
CA ILE A 161 -14.97 5.32 3.75
C ILE A 161 -14.89 6.27 2.56
N GLY A 162 -13.66 6.67 2.21
CA GLY A 162 -13.41 7.57 1.09
C GLY A 162 -13.80 6.97 -0.26
N GLY A 163 -14.20 7.83 -1.17
CA GLY A 163 -14.50 7.49 -2.55
C GLY A 163 -13.25 7.31 -3.43
N ALA A 164 -13.31 7.74 -4.68
CA ALA A 164 -12.15 7.81 -5.55
C ALA A 164 -11.25 8.98 -5.11
N PRO A 165 -9.95 8.75 -4.83
CA PRO A 165 -9.04 9.84 -4.57
C PRO A 165 -8.79 10.62 -5.87
N ALA A 166 -8.54 11.93 -5.72
CA ALA A 166 -8.12 12.80 -6.80
C ALA A 166 -6.69 13.30 -6.55
N VAL A 167 -6.01 13.72 -7.62
CA VAL A 167 -4.74 14.45 -7.50
C VAL A 167 -4.97 15.74 -6.71
N ASP A 168 -3.95 16.17 -5.99
CA ASP A 168 -3.98 17.30 -5.04
C ASP A 168 -4.84 17.08 -3.79
N ASP A 169 -5.43 15.90 -3.61
CA ASP A 169 -6.07 15.54 -2.36
C ASP A 169 -5.03 15.43 -1.24
N TYR A 170 -5.22 16.17 -0.14
CA TYR A 170 -4.33 16.12 1.02
C TYR A 170 -4.75 14.99 1.97
N ARG A 171 -3.84 14.07 2.25
CA ARG A 171 -4.08 12.89 3.09
C ARG A 171 -2.99 12.72 4.12
N CYS A 172 -3.36 12.19 5.27
CA CYS A 172 -2.44 11.88 6.35
C CYS A 172 -2.33 10.37 6.55
N PHE A 173 -1.17 9.95 6.94
CA PHE A 173 -0.81 8.58 7.27
C PHE A 173 -0.38 8.51 8.73
N HIS A 174 -0.69 7.41 9.39
CA HIS A 174 -0.07 7.05 10.66
C HIS A 174 0.56 5.66 10.52
N GLY A 175 1.85 5.60 10.78
CA GLY A 175 2.59 4.35 10.86
C GLY A 175 3.28 4.28 12.19
N GLU A 176 3.20 3.16 12.83
CA GLU A 176 3.75 2.98 14.17
C GLU A 176 5.25 3.29 14.24
N ALA A 177 6.00 2.81 13.26
CA ALA A 177 7.43 3.09 13.19
C ALA A 177 7.77 4.58 13.09
N SER A 178 6.87 5.42 12.58
CA SER A 178 7.13 6.85 12.40
C SER A 178 6.85 7.70 13.64
N GLY A 179 6.19 7.15 14.67
CA GLY A 179 5.90 7.86 15.92
C GLY A 179 5.04 9.11 15.73
N GLY A 180 4.23 9.17 14.65
CA GLY A 180 3.44 10.35 14.37
C GLY A 180 2.76 10.32 13.00
N ASN A 181 2.15 11.46 12.65
CA ASN A 181 1.49 11.63 11.36
C ASN A 181 2.44 12.18 10.31
N SER A 182 2.36 11.59 9.13
CA SER A 182 2.89 12.16 7.91
C SER A 182 1.75 12.52 6.98
N CYS A 183 1.76 13.71 6.41
CA CYS A 183 0.69 14.16 5.52
C CYS A 183 1.28 14.69 4.21
N ASP A 184 0.62 14.37 3.09
CA ASP A 184 1.10 14.75 1.78
C ASP A 184 -0.06 14.83 0.78
N TYR A 185 0.25 15.25 -0.44
CA TYR A 185 -0.69 15.34 -1.55
C TYR A 185 -0.65 14.09 -2.42
N VAL A 186 -1.81 13.69 -2.92
CA VAL A 186 -1.91 12.64 -3.94
C VAL A 186 -1.34 13.20 -5.25
N CYS A 187 -0.31 12.57 -5.80
CA CYS A 187 0.23 12.95 -7.10
C CYS A 187 -0.25 12.06 -8.24
N MET A 188 -0.53 10.78 -7.98
CA MET A 188 -1.02 9.86 -9.00
C MET A 188 -2.10 8.94 -8.44
N THR A 189 -3.06 8.59 -9.29
CA THR A 189 -4.07 7.57 -9.01
C THR A 189 -3.98 6.45 -10.04
N MET A 190 -4.61 5.29 -9.76
CA MET A 190 -4.57 4.12 -10.64
C MET A 190 -3.15 3.62 -10.93
N VAL A 191 -2.26 3.75 -9.95
CA VAL A 191 -0.89 3.24 -10.02
C VAL A 191 -0.93 1.71 -10.01
N ASN A 192 -0.10 1.10 -10.86
CA ASN A 192 0.09 -0.34 -10.90
C ASN A 192 1.55 -0.66 -10.58
N VAL A 193 1.75 -1.63 -9.70
CA VAL A 193 3.05 -2.13 -9.27
C VAL A 193 3.11 -3.61 -9.54
N VAL A 194 4.18 -4.10 -10.12
CA VAL A 194 4.48 -5.53 -10.16
C VAL A 194 5.68 -5.81 -9.26
N ARG A 195 5.49 -6.71 -8.32
CA ARG A 195 6.52 -7.11 -7.38
C ARG A 195 6.47 -8.63 -7.19
N ASP A 196 7.60 -9.30 -7.34
CA ASP A 196 7.72 -10.76 -7.24
C ASP A 196 6.70 -11.50 -8.15
N GLY A 197 6.44 -10.97 -9.35
CA GLY A 197 5.46 -11.51 -10.31
C GLY A 197 3.99 -11.26 -9.96
N VAL A 198 3.69 -10.59 -8.86
CA VAL A 198 2.33 -10.20 -8.48
C VAL A 198 2.04 -8.78 -8.96
N SER A 199 0.92 -8.61 -9.68
CA SER A 199 0.46 -7.29 -10.11
C SER A 199 -0.51 -6.71 -9.08
N TYR A 200 -0.12 -5.60 -8.47
CA TYR A 200 -0.98 -4.78 -7.60
C TYR A 200 -1.50 -3.61 -8.41
N GLU A 201 -2.81 -3.44 -8.47
CA GLU A 201 -3.42 -2.41 -9.29
C GLU A 201 -4.22 -1.41 -8.47
N ARG A 202 -4.63 -0.30 -9.11
CA ARG A 202 -5.48 0.74 -8.53
C ARG A 202 -4.92 1.37 -7.25
N LEU A 203 -3.62 1.32 -7.11
CA LEU A 203 -2.93 2.00 -6.02
C LEU A 203 -2.95 3.52 -6.22
N VAL A 204 -2.56 4.22 -5.19
CA VAL A 204 -2.42 5.68 -5.19
C VAL A 204 -1.02 6.02 -4.74
N ALA A 205 -0.38 7.00 -5.41
CA ALA A 205 0.92 7.51 -5.03
C ALA A 205 0.80 8.92 -4.45
N MET A 206 1.63 9.17 -3.44
CA MET A 206 1.80 10.48 -2.83
C MET A 206 2.93 11.26 -3.50
N ASP A 207 3.05 12.54 -3.22
CA ASP A 207 4.03 13.41 -3.86
C ASP A 207 5.47 13.11 -3.41
N SER A 208 5.63 12.63 -2.20
CA SER A 208 6.93 12.29 -1.62
C SER A 208 6.91 10.98 -0.84
N ASP A 209 8.09 10.56 -0.39
CA ASP A 209 8.28 9.51 0.62
C ASP A 209 8.47 10.17 1.99
N ASN A 210 7.41 10.12 2.79
CA ASN A 210 7.37 10.68 4.15
C ASN A 210 7.15 9.58 5.22
N THR A 211 7.30 8.32 4.84
CA THR A 211 7.15 7.18 5.74
C THR A 211 8.49 6.52 6.02
N ILE A 212 8.53 5.65 7.00
CA ILE A 212 9.70 4.84 7.30
C ILE A 212 9.30 3.36 7.36
N GLY A 213 10.28 2.49 7.24
CA GLY A 213 10.07 1.04 7.28
C GLY A 213 9.25 0.59 8.48
N GLY A 214 8.33 -0.35 8.25
CA GLY A 214 7.34 -0.80 9.24
C GLY A 214 5.98 -0.09 9.15
N GLY A 215 5.86 0.95 8.34
CA GLY A 215 4.60 1.62 8.08
C GLY A 215 3.57 0.80 7.30
N SER A 216 3.99 -0.32 6.69
CA SER A 216 3.12 -1.22 5.92
C SER A 216 1.87 -1.60 6.72
N GLY A 217 0.68 -1.42 6.16
CA GLY A 217 -0.61 -1.66 6.81
C GLY A 217 -1.21 -0.45 7.51
N GLY A 218 -0.42 0.57 7.82
CA GLY A 218 -0.91 1.77 8.49
C GLY A 218 -1.98 2.53 7.69
N PRO A 219 -2.88 3.24 8.39
CA PRO A 219 -4.02 3.89 7.76
C PRO A 219 -3.66 5.21 7.08
N TRP A 220 -4.14 5.39 5.85
CA TRP A 220 -4.26 6.69 5.20
C TRP A 220 -5.65 7.27 5.46
N PHE A 221 -5.73 8.51 5.94
CA PHE A 221 -6.96 9.12 6.39
C PHE A 221 -7.04 10.64 6.10
N SER A 222 -8.24 11.19 6.21
CA SER A 222 -8.48 12.63 6.27
C SER A 222 -9.69 12.88 7.18
N GLY A 223 -9.49 13.63 8.27
CA GLY A 223 -10.51 13.79 9.30
C GLY A 223 -10.90 12.46 9.92
N SER A 224 -12.15 12.05 9.80
CA SER A 224 -12.70 10.76 10.23
C SER A 224 -12.96 9.79 9.08
N THR A 225 -12.42 10.06 7.89
CA THR A 225 -12.61 9.24 6.71
C THR A 225 -11.42 8.33 6.48
N ALA A 226 -11.68 7.02 6.33
CA ALA A 226 -10.72 6.01 5.93
C ALA A 226 -10.47 6.08 4.41
N TRP A 227 -9.24 6.32 3.98
CA TRP A 227 -8.89 6.42 2.57
C TRP A 227 -8.12 5.22 2.04
N GLY A 228 -7.23 4.62 2.84
CA GLY A 228 -6.43 3.49 2.36
C GLY A 228 -5.52 2.87 3.40
N ILE A 229 -4.79 1.87 2.95
CA ILE A 229 -3.79 1.12 3.71
C ILE A 229 -2.45 1.29 3.02
N HIS A 230 -1.45 1.74 3.78
CA HIS A 230 -0.10 1.96 3.28
C HIS A 230 0.51 0.65 2.79
N LYS A 231 1.04 0.66 1.57
CA LYS A 231 1.72 -0.51 1.00
C LYS A 231 3.25 -0.42 1.14
N GLY A 232 3.80 0.77 1.08
CA GLY A 232 5.24 1.03 1.07
C GLY A 232 5.58 2.19 0.15
N ASP A 233 6.80 2.21 -0.32
CA ASP A 233 7.30 3.20 -1.25
C ASP A 233 7.69 2.57 -2.60
N GLU A 234 7.63 3.36 -3.66
CA GLU A 234 8.08 2.98 -4.99
C GLU A 234 8.76 4.15 -5.68
N THR A 235 9.81 3.86 -6.44
CA THR A 235 10.45 4.87 -7.27
C THR A 235 9.67 5.06 -8.56
N MET A 236 9.23 6.29 -8.81
CA MET A 236 8.42 6.67 -9.98
C MET A 236 8.99 7.96 -10.55
N GLY A 237 9.38 7.94 -11.84
CA GLY A 237 9.98 9.11 -12.48
C GLY A 237 11.24 9.66 -11.78
N GLY A 238 12.03 8.79 -11.14
CA GLY A 238 13.22 9.17 -10.38
C GLY A 238 12.95 9.70 -8.97
N THR A 239 11.69 9.71 -8.51
CA THR A 239 11.28 10.15 -7.18
C THR A 239 10.72 8.98 -6.40
N VAL A 240 11.19 8.77 -5.17
CA VAL A 240 10.60 7.81 -4.23
C VAL A 240 9.28 8.38 -3.71
N ARG A 241 8.21 7.59 -3.75
CA ARG A 241 6.85 8.01 -3.41
C ARG A 241 6.17 6.96 -2.56
N ASN A 242 5.46 7.41 -1.53
CA ASN A 242 4.60 6.50 -0.79
C ASN A 242 3.43 6.04 -1.64
N ILE A 243 3.09 4.76 -1.55
CA ILE A 243 1.94 4.16 -2.24
C ILE A 243 1.02 3.44 -1.27
N TRP A 244 -0.26 3.42 -1.60
CA TRP A 244 -1.27 2.80 -0.77
C TRP A 244 -2.44 2.21 -1.54
N SER A 245 -3.10 1.21 -0.92
CA SER A 245 -4.29 0.53 -1.41
C SER A 245 -5.55 1.22 -0.91
N GLN A 246 -6.54 1.43 -1.77
CA GLN A 246 -7.72 2.26 -1.48
C GLN A 246 -8.74 1.54 -0.57
N ALA A 247 -9.15 2.16 0.53
CA ALA A 247 -10.10 1.60 1.51
C ALA A 247 -11.43 1.11 0.88
N ARG A 248 -11.91 1.78 -0.16
CA ARG A 248 -13.16 1.44 -0.87
C ARG A 248 -13.16 0.07 -1.54
N PHE A 249 -12.01 -0.53 -1.74
CA PHE A 249 -11.89 -1.86 -2.37
C PHE A 249 -11.72 -3.01 -1.37
N VAL A 250 -11.64 -2.74 -0.09
CA VAL A 250 -11.47 -3.76 0.95
C VAL A 250 -12.57 -4.82 0.89
N ASN A 251 -13.83 -4.41 0.74
CA ASN A 251 -14.94 -5.37 0.65
C ASN A 251 -14.85 -6.24 -0.61
N ALA A 252 -14.53 -5.64 -1.75
CA ALA A 252 -14.37 -6.40 -3.02
C ALA A 252 -13.17 -7.35 -2.98
N ALA A 253 -12.13 -7.01 -2.22
CA ALA A 253 -10.91 -7.80 -2.10
C ALA A 253 -11.04 -8.95 -1.08
N LEU A 254 -11.61 -8.69 0.07
CA LEU A 254 -11.58 -9.58 1.23
C LEU A 254 -12.96 -10.03 1.74
N GLY A 255 -14.06 -9.46 1.24
CA GLY A 255 -15.40 -9.74 1.73
C GLY A 255 -15.73 -9.13 3.11
N VAL A 256 -14.84 -8.30 3.65
CA VAL A 256 -15.04 -7.61 4.94
C VAL A 256 -15.32 -6.14 4.75
N THR A 257 -15.88 -5.49 5.76
CA THR A 257 -16.21 -4.06 5.74
C THR A 257 -15.43 -3.32 6.82
N ILE A 258 -14.84 -2.17 6.50
CA ILE A 258 -14.25 -1.27 7.49
C ILE A 258 -15.38 -0.77 8.40
N ARG A 259 -15.20 -0.89 9.72
CA ARG A 259 -16.17 -0.42 10.70
C ARG A 259 -16.21 1.11 10.72
N THR A 260 -17.43 1.63 10.59
CA THR A 260 -17.74 3.06 10.73
C THR A 260 -18.73 3.24 11.88
N SER A 261 -18.70 4.40 12.56
CA SER A 261 -19.66 4.74 13.61
C SER A 261 -20.96 5.21 13.01
#